data_745a2955ce32f11a76217644ddd4372c
#
_entry.id   745a2955ce32f11a76217644ddd4372c
#
_cell.length_a   1.000
_cell.length_b   1.000
_cell.length_c   1.000
_cell.angle_alpha   90.00
_cell.angle_beta   90.00
_cell.angle_gamma   90.00
#
_symmetry.space_group_name_H-M   'P 1'
#
loop_
_entity.id
_entity.type
_entity.pdbx_description
1 polymer ?
#
loop_
_entity_poly.entity_id
_entity_poly.type
_entity_poly.pdbx_seq_one_letter_code
_entity_poly.pdbx_strand_id
1 'polypeptide(L)'
;MAQVYTNKSFKSLVSITLMAAVLGLTACSTSTESNPDVQARQDTMKNWGDAMGVMGDMAKAPDTFDSEVFKEQAAFLAEDAAKPWSHFEDPEAVGNATEAVWSNADEFRAEADNFQKVTAELSATAQTATSMDDVKPAFGQVGASCKSCHTDFRAKTE
;
A
#
# COMPACT_ATOMS: atom_id res chain seq x y z
N MET A 1 50.81 4.65 -42.25
CA MET A 1 50.48 4.27 -43.66
C MET A 1 49.10 4.82 -43.99
N ALA A 2 49.13 5.71 -44.95
CA ALA A 2 48.01 6.47 -45.47
C ALA A 2 47.07 5.57 -46.25
N GLN A 3 45.82 5.92 -46.35
CA GLN A 3 45.04 6.02 -47.59
C GLN A 3 43.82 6.90 -47.35
N VAL A 4 43.87 8.03 -47.98
CA VAL A 4 42.80 8.97 -48.27
C VAL A 4 42.02 8.44 -49.47
N TYR A 5 40.71 8.52 -49.44
CA TYR A 5 39.89 8.54 -50.68
C TYR A 5 38.80 9.59 -50.57
N THR A 6 39.05 10.64 -51.30
CA THR A 6 38.08 11.66 -51.77
C THR A 6 37.33 11.11 -53.00
N ASN A 7 36.06 11.39 -53.15
CA ASN A 7 35.44 11.97 -54.34
C ASN A 7 33.91 11.85 -54.28
N LYS A 8 33.22 12.78 -54.55
CA LYS A 8 32.72 13.65 -55.60
C LYS A 8 31.23 13.86 -55.50
N SER A 9 30.89 15.11 -55.47
CA SER A 9 29.61 15.72 -55.84
C SER A 9 28.71 14.93 -56.79
N PHE A 10 27.41 14.92 -56.44
CA PHE A 10 26.36 14.95 -57.45
C PHE A 10 25.24 15.90 -57.00
N LYS A 11 25.14 17.01 -57.70
CA LYS A 11 24.03 17.96 -57.61
C LYS A 11 22.87 17.38 -58.40
N SER A 12 21.71 17.28 -57.81
CA SER A 12 20.45 17.31 -58.53
C SER A 12 19.36 17.93 -57.69
N LEU A 13 18.91 19.07 -58.16
CA LEU A 13 17.73 19.80 -57.72
C LEU A 13 16.48 19.02 -58.17
N VAL A 14 15.61 18.65 -57.24
CA VAL A 14 14.18 18.56 -57.50
C VAL A 14 13.43 19.06 -56.29
N SER A 15 12.86 20.22 -56.44
CA SER A 15 11.85 20.77 -55.53
C SER A 15 10.55 20.01 -55.67
N ILE A 16 10.09 19.37 -54.60
CA ILE A 16 8.68 19.01 -54.47
C ILE A 16 8.25 19.40 -53.05
N THR A 17 7.53 20.49 -52.95
CA THR A 17 6.75 20.91 -51.81
C THR A 17 5.62 19.91 -51.58
N LEU A 18 5.71 19.08 -50.53
CA LEU A 18 4.58 18.32 -50.05
C LEU A 18 4.32 18.76 -48.59
N MET A 19 3.30 19.58 -48.49
CA MET A 19 2.76 20.10 -47.24
C MET A 19 2.00 18.93 -46.57
N ALA A 20 2.68 18.19 -45.68
CA ALA A 20 2.04 17.17 -44.84
C ALA A 20 1.61 17.84 -43.54
N ALA A 21 0.32 18.10 -43.43
CA ALA A 21 -0.32 18.47 -42.18
C ALA A 21 -0.16 17.32 -41.16
N VAL A 22 0.79 17.46 -40.24
CA VAL A 22 0.90 16.58 -39.10
C VAL A 22 -0.19 16.99 -38.12
N LEU A 23 -1.33 16.29 -38.20
CA LEU A 23 -2.31 16.28 -37.09
C LEU A 23 -1.61 15.62 -35.91
N GLY A 24 -1.09 16.45 -35.01
CA GLY A 24 -0.61 16.02 -33.72
C GLY A 24 -1.77 15.41 -32.94
N LEU A 25 -1.86 14.08 -32.92
CA LEU A 25 -2.58 13.38 -31.85
C LEU A 25 -1.77 13.60 -30.56
N THR A 26 -2.10 14.69 -29.85
CA THR A 26 -1.80 14.74 -28.42
C THR A 26 -2.63 13.65 -27.76
N ALA A 27 -2.07 12.45 -27.66
CA ALA A 27 -2.53 11.46 -26.70
C ALA A 27 -2.34 12.12 -25.33
N CYS A 28 -3.42 12.71 -24.81
CA CYS A 28 -3.53 12.93 -23.39
C CYS A 28 -3.49 11.55 -22.74
N SER A 29 -2.29 11.08 -22.38
CA SER A 29 -2.14 10.13 -21.31
C SER A 29 -2.62 10.88 -20.07
N THR A 30 -3.92 10.79 -19.77
CA THR A 30 -4.40 10.96 -18.43
C THR A 30 -3.78 9.81 -17.64
N SER A 31 -2.55 10.02 -17.16
CA SER A 31 -2.12 9.34 -15.94
C SER A 31 -3.20 9.73 -14.93
N THR A 32 -4.05 8.79 -14.58
CA THR A 32 -4.89 8.90 -13.41
C THR A 32 -3.90 8.96 -12.26
N GLU A 33 -3.47 10.18 -11.89
CA GLU A 33 -2.71 10.36 -10.67
C GLU A 33 -3.62 9.83 -9.56
N SER A 34 -3.22 8.70 -8.98
CA SER A 34 -3.93 8.15 -7.85
C SER A 34 -3.91 9.20 -6.75
N ASN A 35 -5.07 9.54 -6.20
CA ASN A 35 -5.18 10.49 -5.11
C ASN A 35 -4.15 10.13 -4.02
N PRO A 36 -3.29 11.06 -3.56
CA PRO A 36 -2.19 10.77 -2.65
C PRO A 36 -2.67 10.19 -1.31
N ASP A 37 -3.85 10.59 -0.82
CA ASP A 37 -4.42 10.04 0.40
C ASP A 37 -4.84 8.58 0.20
N VAL A 38 -5.43 8.26 -0.96
CA VAL A 38 -5.76 6.86 -1.30
C VAL A 38 -4.50 6.02 -1.36
N GLN A 39 -3.44 6.53 -1.97
CA GLN A 39 -2.17 5.80 -2.07
C GLN A 39 -1.53 5.61 -0.68
N ALA A 40 -1.47 6.65 0.15
CA ALA A 40 -0.92 6.57 1.49
C ALA A 40 -1.64 5.51 2.35
N ARG A 41 -2.99 5.46 2.28
CA ARG A 41 -3.78 4.41 2.96
C ARG A 41 -3.45 3.02 2.45
N GLN A 42 -3.38 2.84 1.13
CA GLN A 42 -3.12 1.54 0.50
C GLN A 42 -1.72 1.03 0.83
N ASP A 43 -0.71 1.90 0.81
CA ASP A 43 0.66 1.55 1.15
C ASP A 43 0.77 1.14 2.63
N THR A 44 0.12 1.88 3.54
CA THR A 44 0.07 1.53 4.96
C THR A 44 -0.61 0.18 5.18
N MET A 45 -1.79 -0.04 4.59
CA MET A 45 -2.53 -1.30 4.71
C MET A 45 -1.74 -2.49 4.13
N LYS A 46 -1.00 -2.26 3.04
CA LYS A 46 -0.11 -3.27 2.48
C LYS A 46 1.01 -3.63 3.45
N ASN A 47 1.70 -2.64 4.00
CA ASN A 47 2.79 -2.86 4.95
C ASN A 47 2.32 -3.61 6.20
N TRP A 48 1.11 -3.30 6.71
CA TRP A 48 0.49 -4.05 7.81
C TRP A 48 0.16 -5.48 7.40
N GLY A 49 -0.33 -5.69 6.18
CA GLY A 49 -0.57 -7.02 5.63
C GLY A 49 0.70 -7.86 5.54
N ASP A 50 1.81 -7.26 5.13
CA ASP A 50 3.12 -7.91 5.05
C ASP A 50 3.61 -8.32 6.46
N ALA A 51 3.52 -7.44 7.46
CA ALA A 51 3.86 -7.74 8.84
C ALA A 51 2.98 -8.85 9.45
N MET A 52 1.66 -8.76 9.23
CA MET A 52 0.72 -9.81 9.65
C MET A 52 0.98 -11.14 8.94
N GLY A 53 1.46 -11.12 7.69
CA GLY A 53 1.86 -12.30 6.94
C GLY A 53 3.03 -13.03 7.60
N VAL A 54 4.11 -12.30 7.95
CA VAL A 54 5.29 -12.86 8.64
C VAL A 54 4.89 -13.52 9.96
N MET A 55 4.12 -12.82 10.80
CA MET A 55 3.65 -13.37 12.08
C MET A 55 2.66 -14.53 11.87
N GLY A 56 1.82 -14.46 10.83
CA GLY A 56 0.85 -15.50 10.47
C GLY A 56 1.50 -16.78 10.00
N ASP A 57 2.65 -16.72 9.35
CA ASP A 57 3.40 -17.94 8.95
C ASP A 57 3.97 -18.66 10.17
N MET A 58 4.45 -17.94 11.19
CA MET A 58 4.84 -18.52 12.49
C MET A 58 3.62 -19.13 13.21
N ALA A 59 2.44 -18.50 13.10
CA ALA A 59 1.22 -19.04 13.70
C ALA A 59 0.74 -20.34 13.04
N LYS A 60 1.00 -20.53 11.74
CA LYS A 60 0.71 -21.78 11.00
C LYS A 60 1.74 -22.87 11.28
N ALA A 61 2.97 -22.51 11.57
CA ALA A 61 4.09 -23.40 11.86
C ALA A 61 4.77 -22.98 13.17
N PRO A 62 4.17 -23.27 14.34
CA PRO A 62 4.66 -22.78 15.64
C PRO A 62 6.11 -23.15 15.97
N ASP A 63 6.61 -24.24 15.41
CA ASP A 63 8.00 -24.67 15.57
C ASP A 63 9.01 -23.72 14.89
N THR A 64 8.55 -22.83 14.03
CA THR A 64 9.36 -21.78 13.38
C THR A 64 9.31 -20.44 14.10
N PHE A 65 8.76 -20.38 15.31
CA PHE A 65 8.62 -19.13 16.04
C PHE A 65 9.99 -18.50 16.35
N ASP A 66 10.20 -17.31 15.82
CA ASP A 66 11.34 -16.45 16.10
C ASP A 66 10.86 -15.25 16.90
N SER A 67 11.21 -15.19 18.18
CA SER A 67 10.72 -14.15 19.10
C SER A 67 11.19 -12.76 18.72
N GLU A 68 12.39 -12.61 18.17
CA GLU A 68 12.91 -11.29 17.78
C GLU A 68 12.20 -10.76 16.52
N VAL A 69 12.02 -11.61 15.51
CA VAL A 69 11.28 -11.25 14.29
C VAL A 69 9.83 -10.95 14.64
N PHE A 70 9.17 -11.78 15.46
CA PHE A 70 7.77 -11.53 15.87
C PHE A 70 7.62 -10.21 16.61
N LYS A 71 8.54 -9.93 17.54
CA LYS A 71 8.58 -8.67 18.32
C LYS A 71 8.77 -7.46 17.40
N GLU A 72 9.65 -7.54 16.42
CA GLU A 72 9.87 -6.45 15.45
C GLU A 72 8.60 -6.15 14.65
N GLN A 73 7.92 -7.18 14.13
CA GLN A 73 6.69 -6.99 13.36
C GLN A 73 5.54 -6.44 14.23
N ALA A 74 5.41 -6.91 15.46
CA ALA A 74 4.41 -6.43 16.39
C ALA A 74 4.67 -4.97 16.82
N ALA A 75 5.93 -4.59 17.05
CA ALA A 75 6.32 -3.20 17.34
C ALA A 75 6.04 -2.29 16.14
N PHE A 76 6.38 -2.72 14.92
CA PHE A 76 6.08 -1.99 13.70
C PHE A 76 4.57 -1.70 13.56
N LEU A 77 3.70 -2.69 13.77
CA LEU A 77 2.25 -2.47 13.70
C LEU A 77 1.78 -1.44 14.73
N ALA A 78 2.27 -1.53 15.97
CA ALA A 78 1.86 -0.63 17.05
C ALA A 78 2.32 0.83 16.79
N GLU A 79 3.55 1.02 16.30
CA GLU A 79 4.10 2.33 15.99
C GLU A 79 3.44 2.98 14.76
N ASP A 80 2.99 2.15 13.83
CA ASP A 80 2.40 2.61 12.57
C ASP A 80 0.88 2.78 12.65
N ALA A 81 0.23 2.19 13.65
CA ALA A 81 -1.23 2.07 13.76
C ALA A 81 -2.00 3.40 13.77
N ALA A 82 -1.36 4.51 14.12
CA ALA A 82 -2.00 5.83 14.15
C ALA A 82 -1.93 6.59 12.82
N LYS A 83 -1.07 6.18 11.88
CA LYS A 83 -0.68 7.00 10.73
C LYS A 83 -1.77 7.20 9.66
N PRO A 84 -2.57 6.19 9.23
CA PRO A 84 -3.37 6.34 8.03
C PRO A 84 -4.67 7.13 8.22
N TRP A 85 -5.09 7.40 9.45
CA TRP A 85 -6.45 7.88 9.72
C TRP A 85 -6.71 9.30 9.22
N SER A 86 -5.70 10.18 9.20
CA SER A 86 -5.81 11.51 8.60
C SER A 86 -6.02 11.50 7.09
N HIS A 87 -5.66 10.41 6.43
CA HIS A 87 -5.87 10.24 4.99
C HIS A 87 -7.31 9.81 4.62
N PHE A 88 -8.24 9.74 5.60
CA PHE A 88 -9.65 9.46 5.39
C PHE A 88 -10.55 10.70 5.58
N GLU A 89 -9.98 11.89 5.70
CA GLU A 89 -10.75 13.12 5.93
C GLU A 89 -11.50 13.60 4.68
N ASP A 90 -10.95 13.36 3.49
CA ASP A 90 -11.56 13.78 2.22
C ASP A 90 -12.53 12.68 1.69
N PRO A 91 -13.85 12.94 1.67
CA PRO A 91 -14.85 11.98 1.14
C PRO A 91 -14.76 11.80 -0.40
N GLU A 92 -14.09 12.69 -1.12
CA GLU A 92 -13.85 12.54 -2.56
C GLU A 92 -12.71 11.54 -2.85
N ALA A 93 -11.82 11.32 -1.87
CA ALA A 93 -10.73 10.36 -1.92
C ALA A 93 -11.20 8.93 -1.60
N VAL A 94 -12.17 8.41 -2.34
CA VAL A 94 -12.85 7.13 -2.03
C VAL A 94 -11.90 5.93 -2.08
N GLY A 95 -11.20 5.69 -3.19
CA GLY A 95 -10.35 4.50 -3.37
C GLY A 95 -11.12 3.20 -3.12
N ASN A 96 -10.62 2.37 -2.21
CA ASN A 96 -11.28 1.13 -1.77
C ASN A 96 -12.13 1.30 -0.49
N ALA A 97 -12.35 2.53 -0.02
CA ALA A 97 -13.24 2.77 1.12
C ALA A 97 -14.72 2.69 0.68
N THR A 98 -15.59 2.29 1.60
CA THR A 98 -17.04 2.44 1.40
C THR A 98 -17.49 3.82 1.87
N GLU A 99 -18.67 4.26 1.44
CA GLU A 99 -19.28 5.50 1.93
C GLU A 99 -19.45 5.52 3.47
N ALA A 100 -19.55 4.35 4.09
CA ALA A 100 -19.69 4.20 5.54
C ALA A 100 -18.55 4.85 6.33
N VAL A 101 -17.34 4.99 5.76
CA VAL A 101 -16.21 5.70 6.39
C VAL A 101 -16.61 7.11 6.81
N TRP A 102 -17.41 7.79 6.01
CA TRP A 102 -17.81 9.18 6.25
C TRP A 102 -19.23 9.29 6.81
N SER A 103 -20.16 8.42 6.38
CA SER A 103 -21.53 8.43 6.90
C SER A 103 -21.64 7.86 8.33
N ASN A 104 -20.75 6.93 8.71
CA ASN A 104 -20.67 6.32 10.04
C ASN A 104 -19.31 6.63 10.70
N ALA A 105 -18.88 7.89 10.65
CA ALA A 105 -17.54 8.31 11.04
C ALA A 105 -17.18 7.97 12.50
N ASP A 106 -18.14 7.93 13.42
CA ASP A 106 -17.91 7.58 14.82
C ASP A 106 -17.59 6.08 14.98
N GLU A 107 -18.27 5.20 14.23
CA GLU A 107 -17.96 3.77 14.22
C GLU A 107 -16.60 3.52 13.54
N PHE A 108 -16.31 4.20 12.43
CA PHE A 108 -15.01 4.09 11.78
C PHE A 108 -13.88 4.50 12.72
N ARG A 109 -14.05 5.59 13.47
CA ARG A 109 -13.07 6.04 14.47
C ARG A 109 -12.92 5.03 15.61
N ALA A 110 -14.01 4.44 16.08
CA ALA A 110 -13.96 3.41 17.11
C ALA A 110 -13.19 2.16 16.65
N GLU A 111 -13.32 1.73 15.38
CA GLU A 111 -12.51 0.66 14.81
C GLU A 111 -11.03 1.03 14.71
N ALA A 112 -10.71 2.27 14.33
CA ALA A 112 -9.35 2.78 14.30
C ALA A 112 -8.69 2.78 15.69
N ASP A 113 -9.42 3.25 16.71
CA ASP A 113 -8.97 3.27 18.11
C ASP A 113 -8.79 1.85 18.65
N ASN A 114 -9.72 0.94 18.33
CA ASN A 114 -9.60 -0.47 18.70
C ASN A 114 -8.36 -1.12 18.06
N PHE A 115 -8.08 -0.84 16.77
CA PHE A 115 -6.89 -1.36 16.10
C PHE A 115 -5.61 -0.87 16.79
N GLN A 116 -5.50 0.41 17.10
CA GLN A 116 -4.35 0.97 17.83
C GLN A 116 -4.16 0.28 19.19
N LYS A 117 -5.27 0.05 19.92
CA LYS A 117 -5.24 -0.63 21.22
C LYS A 117 -4.71 -2.07 21.08
N VAL A 118 -5.30 -2.88 20.19
CA VAL A 118 -4.93 -4.31 20.11
C VAL A 118 -3.53 -4.52 19.53
N THR A 119 -3.03 -3.62 18.67
CA THR A 119 -1.64 -3.66 18.20
C THR A 119 -0.66 -3.29 19.30
N ALA A 120 -0.97 -2.31 20.15
CA ALA A 120 -0.17 -1.99 21.33
C ALA A 120 -0.13 -3.15 22.34
N GLU A 121 -1.26 -3.85 22.56
CA GLU A 121 -1.34 -5.04 23.40
C GLU A 121 -0.51 -6.19 22.82
N LEU A 122 -0.55 -6.42 21.50
CA LEU A 122 0.29 -7.41 20.83
C LEU A 122 1.77 -7.09 21.01
N SER A 123 2.17 -5.84 20.75
CA SER A 123 3.56 -5.39 20.91
C SER A 123 4.06 -5.57 22.34
N ALA A 124 3.25 -5.23 23.34
CA ALA A 124 3.59 -5.42 24.77
C ALA A 124 3.75 -6.91 25.10
N THR A 125 2.84 -7.77 24.63
CA THR A 125 2.90 -9.22 24.86
C THR A 125 4.13 -9.84 24.20
N ALA A 126 4.49 -9.40 22.99
CA ALA A 126 5.64 -9.89 22.24
C ALA A 126 6.99 -9.61 22.94
N GLN A 127 7.08 -8.61 23.84
CA GLN A 127 8.34 -8.29 24.52
C GLN A 127 8.89 -9.45 25.36
N THR A 128 8.04 -10.30 25.89
CA THR A 128 8.42 -11.39 26.78
C THR A 128 8.07 -12.79 26.24
N ALA A 129 7.52 -12.84 25.04
CA ALA A 129 7.10 -14.09 24.42
C ALA A 129 8.30 -14.98 24.07
N THR A 130 8.17 -16.28 24.37
CA THR A 130 9.16 -17.31 24.06
C THR A 130 8.61 -18.37 23.10
N SER A 131 7.31 -18.34 22.85
CA SER A 131 6.60 -19.26 21.97
C SER A 131 5.44 -18.57 21.27
N MET A 132 4.93 -19.19 20.20
CA MET A 132 3.72 -18.72 19.51
C MET A 132 2.48 -18.74 20.44
N ASP A 133 2.41 -19.67 21.38
CA ASP A 133 1.27 -19.77 22.31
C ASP A 133 1.17 -18.53 23.22
N ASP A 134 2.29 -17.89 23.55
CA ASP A 134 2.32 -16.69 24.39
C ASP A 134 1.65 -15.50 23.70
N VAL A 135 1.78 -15.38 22.37
CA VAL A 135 1.30 -14.24 21.58
C VAL A 135 0.01 -14.53 20.82
N LYS A 136 -0.37 -15.78 20.65
CA LYS A 136 -1.50 -16.21 19.82
C LYS A 136 -2.84 -15.52 20.17
N PRO A 137 -3.23 -15.33 21.44
CA PRO A 137 -4.46 -14.62 21.77
C PRO A 137 -4.44 -13.16 21.29
N ALA A 138 -3.36 -12.42 21.57
CA ALA A 138 -3.22 -11.02 21.16
C ALA A 138 -3.11 -10.89 19.63
N PHE A 139 -2.37 -11.76 18.96
CA PHE A 139 -2.30 -11.82 17.50
C PHE A 139 -3.67 -12.07 16.87
N GLY A 140 -4.48 -12.96 17.48
CA GLY A 140 -5.85 -13.20 17.06
C GLY A 140 -6.76 -11.97 17.18
N GLN A 141 -6.57 -11.13 18.22
CA GLN A 141 -7.32 -9.89 18.38
C GLN A 141 -6.99 -8.86 17.29
N VAL A 142 -5.73 -8.75 16.89
CA VAL A 142 -5.34 -7.89 15.75
C VAL A 142 -6.01 -8.36 14.47
N GLY A 143 -5.97 -9.68 14.19
CA GLY A 143 -6.65 -10.25 13.02
C GLY A 143 -8.17 -10.01 13.03
N ALA A 144 -8.80 -10.11 14.20
CA ALA A 144 -10.23 -9.83 14.37
C ALA A 144 -10.56 -8.36 14.10
N SER A 145 -9.74 -7.42 14.59
CA SER A 145 -9.91 -5.98 14.33
C SER A 145 -9.76 -5.64 12.84
N CYS A 146 -8.76 -6.21 12.15
CA CYS A 146 -8.62 -6.05 10.69
C CYS A 146 -9.90 -6.50 9.97
N LYS A 147 -10.44 -7.66 10.34
CA LYS A 147 -11.64 -8.22 9.72
C LYS A 147 -12.88 -7.37 9.99
N SER A 148 -13.07 -6.90 11.23
CA SER A 148 -14.22 -6.07 11.62
C SER A 148 -14.26 -4.81 10.76
N CYS A 149 -13.21 -4.01 10.80
CA CYS A 149 -13.10 -2.78 10.02
C CYS A 149 -13.30 -3.02 8.50
N HIS A 150 -12.63 -4.02 7.92
CA HIS A 150 -12.74 -4.33 6.50
C HIS A 150 -14.11 -4.88 6.08
N THR A 151 -14.91 -5.40 7.00
CA THR A 151 -16.28 -5.87 6.70
C THR A 151 -17.19 -4.70 6.35
N ASP A 152 -17.09 -3.60 7.08
CA ASP A 152 -18.02 -2.49 7.00
C ASP A 152 -17.48 -1.32 6.17
N PHE A 153 -16.17 -1.07 6.24
CA PHE A 153 -15.53 0.13 5.70
C PHE A 153 -14.68 -0.08 4.44
N ARG A 154 -14.50 -1.34 3.99
CA ARG A 154 -13.76 -1.65 2.76
C ARG A 154 -14.68 -2.23 1.69
N ALA A 155 -14.63 -1.67 0.47
CA ALA A 155 -15.35 -2.20 -0.68
C ALA A 155 -14.85 -3.63 -1.00
N LYS A 156 -15.80 -4.52 -1.32
CA LYS A 156 -15.46 -5.88 -1.77
C LYS A 156 -14.84 -5.80 -3.16
N THR A 157 -13.68 -6.41 -3.33
CA THR A 157 -13.11 -6.65 -4.66
C THR A 157 -13.84 -7.85 -5.27
N GLU A 158 -14.43 -7.65 -6.46
CA GLU A 158 -15.02 -8.72 -7.27
C GLU A 158 -13.93 -9.68 -7.78
#